data_e2e669a0f03f5da391bab2290ae328a9
#
_entry.id   e2e669a0f03f5da391bab2290ae328a9
#
_cell.length_a   1.000
_cell.length_b   1.000
_cell.length_c   1.000
_cell.angle_alpha   90.00
_cell.angle_beta   90.00
_cell.angle_gamma   90.00
#
_symmetry.space_group_name_H-M   'P 1'
#
loop_
_entity.id
_entity.type
_entity.pdbx_description
1 polymer ?
#
loop_
_entity_poly.entity_id
_entity_poly.type
_entity_poly.pdbx_seq_one_letter_code
_entity_poly.pdbx_strand_id
1 'polypeptide(L)'
;MKKNIYLVTKYDEVNLRNGPGLNKLVLFKILKKGYPVKVLEEFESWYKIVDYQKREGWISKTQLIKTPYGITVKKDRIYKFPNMQSKQLALAKENYILKILKCKKDWCKIEDTQVTGWIKKKSLWGID
;
A
#
# COMPACT_ATOMS: atom_id res chain seq x y z
N MET A 1 -22.53 5.41 2.79
CA MET A 1 -21.43 4.97 1.92
C MET A 1 -20.23 4.55 2.78
N LYS A 2 -19.73 3.35 2.59
CA LYS A 2 -18.58 2.87 3.34
C LYS A 2 -17.29 3.47 2.79
N LYS A 3 -16.46 4.00 3.68
CA LYS A 3 -15.11 4.40 3.31
C LYS A 3 -14.25 3.16 3.10
N ASN A 4 -13.34 3.23 2.16
CA ASN A 4 -12.30 2.22 2.02
C ASN A 4 -11.32 2.36 3.19
N ILE A 5 -10.98 1.24 3.81
CA ILE A 5 -10.00 1.22 4.89
C ILE A 5 -8.74 0.56 4.36
N TYR A 6 -7.65 1.30 4.34
CA TYR A 6 -6.35 0.81 3.95
C TYR A 6 -5.45 0.73 5.17
N LEU A 7 -4.80 -0.40 5.33
CA LEU A 7 -3.80 -0.64 6.37
C LEU A 7 -2.53 -1.12 5.69
N VAL A 8 -1.44 -1.16 6.43
CA VAL A 8 -0.18 -1.65 5.89
C VAL A 8 0.39 -2.72 6.83
N THR A 9 1.21 -3.60 6.27
CA THR A 9 1.88 -4.63 7.06
C THR A 9 2.84 -3.96 8.03
N LYS A 10 2.85 -4.47 9.26
CA LYS A 10 3.65 -3.94 10.36
C LYS A 10 5.04 -4.55 10.40
N TYR A 11 5.22 -5.72 9.80
CA TYR A 11 6.45 -6.51 9.85
C TYR A 11 6.91 -6.91 8.45
N ASP A 12 8.17 -7.31 8.33
CA ASP A 12 8.77 -7.72 7.06
C ASP A 12 8.25 -9.05 6.53
N GLU A 13 7.56 -9.83 7.37
CA GLU A 13 6.95 -11.09 6.96
C GLU A 13 5.59 -11.21 7.62
N VAL A 14 4.54 -11.30 6.80
CA VAL A 14 3.17 -11.42 7.25
C VAL A 14 2.47 -12.53 6.46
N ASN A 15 1.85 -13.46 7.18
CA ASN A 15 1.13 -14.58 6.55
C ASN A 15 -0.27 -14.15 6.14
N LEU A 16 -0.63 -14.45 4.90
CA LEU A 16 -1.99 -14.31 4.39
C LEU A 16 -2.62 -15.70 4.34
N ARG A 17 -3.72 -15.89 5.07
CA ARG A 17 -4.34 -17.21 5.26
C ARG A 17 -5.67 -17.31 4.55
N ASN A 18 -6.14 -18.55 4.35
CA ASN A 18 -7.42 -18.78 3.67
C ASN A 18 -8.62 -18.63 4.61
N GLY A 19 -8.41 -18.35 5.88
CA GLY A 19 -9.47 -18.17 6.87
C GLY A 19 -8.97 -17.47 8.11
N PRO A 20 -9.89 -17.02 8.99
CA PRO A 20 -9.53 -16.27 10.19
C PRO A 20 -9.11 -17.22 11.34
N GLY A 21 -7.85 -17.62 11.35
CA GLY A 21 -7.32 -18.48 12.41
C GLY A 21 -5.91 -18.94 12.11
N LEU A 22 -5.13 -19.16 13.17
CA LEU A 22 -3.75 -19.64 13.06
C LEU A 22 -3.65 -21.06 12.51
N ASN A 23 -4.76 -21.82 12.59
CA ASN A 23 -4.83 -23.19 12.05
C ASN A 23 -5.22 -23.22 10.58
N LYS A 24 -5.43 -22.06 9.95
CA LYS A 24 -5.82 -21.99 8.54
C LYS A 24 -4.58 -21.96 7.67
N LEU A 25 -4.73 -22.47 6.44
CA LEU A 25 -3.63 -22.54 5.48
C LEU A 25 -3.06 -21.15 5.17
N VAL A 26 -1.73 -21.08 5.11
CA VAL A 26 -1.04 -19.90 4.60
C VAL A 26 -1.06 -19.98 3.09
N LEU A 27 -1.76 -19.02 2.47
CA LEU A 27 -1.84 -18.94 1.01
C LEU A 27 -0.55 -18.41 0.43
N PHE A 28 -0.01 -17.36 1.03
CA PHE A 28 1.29 -16.81 0.70
C PHE A 28 1.75 -15.85 1.80
N LYS A 29 3.02 -15.47 1.73
CA LYS A 29 3.63 -14.54 2.68
C LYS A 29 3.85 -13.20 2.00
N ILE A 30 3.52 -12.12 2.71
CA ILE A 30 3.86 -10.78 2.29
C ILE A 30 5.22 -10.47 2.90
N LEU A 31 6.23 -10.24 2.06
CA LEU A 31 7.62 -10.11 2.50
C LEU A 31 8.10 -8.66 2.52
N LYS A 32 7.17 -7.71 2.66
CA LYS A 32 7.49 -6.28 2.71
C LYS A 32 6.75 -5.63 3.86
N LYS A 33 7.48 -4.90 4.71
CA LYS A 33 6.90 -4.02 5.71
C LYS A 33 6.31 -2.79 5.01
N GLY A 34 5.16 -2.32 5.47
CA GLY A 34 4.50 -1.16 4.88
C GLY A 34 3.69 -1.47 3.64
N TYR A 35 3.46 -2.73 3.35
CA TYR A 35 2.72 -3.19 2.18
C TYR A 35 1.23 -2.90 2.35
N PRO A 36 0.61 -2.09 1.46
CA PRO A 36 -0.80 -1.71 1.61
C PRO A 36 -1.77 -2.85 1.33
N VAL A 37 -2.82 -2.92 2.12
CA VAL A 37 -3.93 -3.84 1.94
C VAL A 37 -5.23 -3.10 2.21
N LYS A 38 -6.30 -3.52 1.55
CA LYS A 38 -7.64 -2.95 1.74
C LYS A 38 -8.47 -3.94 2.55
N VAL A 39 -9.09 -3.46 3.61
CA VAL A 39 -9.94 -4.29 4.47
C VAL A 39 -11.26 -4.54 3.79
N LEU A 40 -11.64 -5.81 3.64
CA LEU A 40 -12.90 -6.26 3.06
C LEU A 40 -13.91 -6.66 4.13
N GLU A 41 -13.45 -7.43 5.12
CA GLU A 41 -14.30 -7.97 6.19
C GLU A 41 -13.51 -8.01 7.48
N GLU A 42 -14.24 -8.12 8.58
CA GLU A 42 -13.66 -8.26 9.91
C GLU A 42 -14.32 -9.42 10.61
N PHE A 43 -13.52 -10.27 11.24
CA PHE A 43 -14.02 -11.35 12.08
C PHE A 43 -13.12 -11.49 13.30
N GLU A 44 -13.63 -11.14 14.47
CA GLU A 44 -12.87 -11.16 15.73
C GLU A 44 -11.53 -10.40 15.58
N SER A 45 -10.39 -11.08 15.80
CA SER A 45 -9.06 -10.46 15.70
C SER A 45 -8.46 -10.53 14.29
N TRP A 46 -9.29 -10.74 13.28
CA TRP A 46 -8.83 -10.95 11.91
C TRP A 46 -9.48 -10.00 10.94
N TYR A 47 -8.71 -9.61 9.92
CA TYR A 47 -9.22 -8.87 8.76
C TYR A 47 -9.07 -9.72 7.51
N LYS A 48 -10.15 -9.78 6.71
CA LYS A 48 -10.03 -10.24 5.34
C LYS A 48 -9.62 -9.03 4.52
N ILE A 49 -8.57 -9.20 3.71
CA ILE A 49 -7.98 -8.10 2.95
C ILE A 49 -7.82 -8.48 1.48
N VAL A 50 -7.59 -7.47 0.66
CA VAL A 50 -7.18 -7.62 -0.73
C VAL A 50 -6.01 -6.67 -0.98
N ASP A 51 -5.04 -7.11 -1.78
CA ASP A 51 -3.93 -6.25 -2.20
C ASP A 51 -4.17 -5.71 -3.61
N TYR A 52 -3.22 -4.90 -4.14
CA TYR A 52 -3.39 -4.28 -5.44
C TYR A 52 -3.36 -5.28 -6.60
N GLN A 53 -2.81 -6.46 -6.38
CA GLN A 53 -2.81 -7.56 -7.36
C GLN A 53 -4.05 -8.44 -7.25
N LYS A 54 -5.03 -8.01 -6.43
CA LYS A 54 -6.31 -8.68 -6.20
C LYS A 54 -6.19 -10.01 -5.49
N ARG A 55 -5.11 -10.21 -4.72
CA ARG A 55 -4.96 -11.38 -3.87
C ARG A 55 -5.70 -11.15 -2.57
N GLU A 56 -6.53 -12.11 -2.18
CA GLU A 56 -7.37 -12.01 -0.98
C GLU A 56 -6.97 -13.04 0.05
N GLY A 57 -7.21 -12.70 1.30
CA GLY A 57 -7.02 -13.65 2.40
C GLY A 57 -7.15 -12.93 3.74
N TRP A 58 -6.84 -13.68 4.80
CA TRP A 58 -7.04 -13.22 6.17
C TRP A 58 -5.70 -12.96 6.86
N ILE A 59 -5.62 -11.82 7.54
CA ILE A 59 -4.44 -11.40 8.29
C ILE A 59 -4.87 -11.06 9.71
N SER A 60 -4.10 -11.49 10.70
CA SER A 60 -4.32 -11.08 12.09
C SER A 60 -4.19 -9.57 12.22
N LYS A 61 -5.10 -8.94 12.96
CA LYS A 61 -5.09 -7.48 13.17
C LYS A 61 -3.78 -7.00 13.76
N THR A 62 -3.10 -7.84 14.55
CA THR A 62 -1.82 -7.49 15.15
C THR A 62 -0.69 -7.30 14.15
N GLN A 63 -0.88 -7.77 12.92
CA GLN A 63 0.12 -7.71 11.86
C GLN A 63 -0.03 -6.46 10.98
N LEU A 64 -1.04 -5.65 11.25
CA LEU A 64 -1.37 -4.49 10.41
C LEU A 64 -1.37 -3.22 11.24
N ILE A 65 -1.07 -2.10 10.57
CA ILE A 65 -1.07 -0.77 11.21
C ILE A 65 -1.55 0.25 10.19
N LYS A 66 -2.13 1.33 10.68
CA LYS A 66 -2.53 2.45 9.81
C LYS A 66 -1.36 3.41 9.67
N THR A 67 -0.81 3.47 8.46
CA THR A 67 0.30 4.35 8.12
C THR A 67 0.12 4.78 6.67
N PRO A 68 0.41 6.03 6.30
CA PRO A 68 0.12 6.53 4.97
C PRO A 68 1.18 6.09 3.95
N TYR A 69 1.16 4.82 3.59
CA TYR A 69 1.98 4.29 2.51
C TYR A 69 1.10 3.91 1.33
N GLY A 70 1.62 4.10 0.13
CA GLY A 70 1.03 3.61 -1.09
C GLY A 70 2.01 2.71 -1.81
N ILE A 71 1.52 1.95 -2.79
CA ILE A 71 2.38 1.11 -3.61
C ILE A 71 2.14 1.45 -5.07
N THR A 72 3.23 1.49 -5.86
CA THR A 72 3.13 1.78 -7.28
C THR A 72 2.51 0.58 -8.01
N VAL A 73 1.50 0.84 -8.82
CA VAL A 73 0.86 -0.18 -9.64
C VAL A 73 1.49 -0.28 -11.03
N LYS A 74 2.37 0.67 -11.34
CA LYS A 74 3.13 0.70 -12.59
C LYS A 74 4.36 1.57 -12.38
N LYS A 75 5.37 1.40 -13.24
CA LYS A 75 6.54 2.27 -13.26
C LYS A 75 6.10 3.69 -13.61
N ASP A 76 6.59 4.68 -12.85
CA ASP A 76 6.31 6.09 -13.14
C ASP A 76 7.42 6.97 -12.58
N ARG A 77 7.43 8.20 -13.03
CA ARG A 77 8.44 9.19 -12.65
C ARG A 77 8.00 9.97 -11.43
N ILE A 78 8.99 10.39 -10.65
CA ILE A 78 8.80 11.29 -9.50
C ILE A 78 9.32 12.66 -9.92
N TYR A 79 8.48 13.67 -9.76
CA TYR A 79 8.75 15.04 -10.21
C TYR A 79 8.96 15.98 -9.03
N LYS A 80 9.72 17.06 -9.28
CA LYS A 80 9.97 18.09 -8.26
C LYS A 80 8.68 18.82 -7.87
N PHE A 81 7.79 19.07 -8.82
CA PHE A 81 6.50 19.72 -8.62
C PHE A 81 5.38 18.88 -9.25
N PRO A 82 4.11 19.09 -8.86
CA PRO A 82 3.00 18.26 -9.34
C PRO A 82 2.57 18.64 -10.78
N ASN A 83 3.46 18.51 -11.72
CA ASN A 83 3.16 18.67 -13.14
C ASN A 83 4.25 17.97 -13.97
N MET A 84 3.88 17.57 -15.18
CA MET A 84 4.74 16.77 -16.05
C MET A 84 5.88 17.55 -16.70
N GLN A 85 5.83 18.89 -16.64
CA GLN A 85 6.89 19.74 -17.15
C GLN A 85 7.98 20.00 -16.12
N SER A 86 7.72 19.62 -14.88
CA SER A 86 8.66 19.76 -13.78
C SER A 86 9.87 18.84 -13.96
N LYS A 87 10.94 19.17 -13.27
CA LYS A 87 12.15 18.35 -13.26
C LYS A 87 11.84 16.94 -12.73
N GLN A 88 12.32 15.94 -13.44
CA GLN A 88 12.22 14.54 -13.01
C GLN A 88 13.34 14.27 -12.00
N LEU A 89 12.96 13.78 -10.83
CA LEU A 89 13.90 13.50 -9.75
C LEU A 89 14.33 12.04 -9.72
N ALA A 90 13.40 11.13 -10.03
CA ALA A 90 13.64 9.70 -9.92
C ALA A 90 12.61 8.93 -10.74
N LEU A 91 12.84 7.62 -10.84
CA LEU A 91 11.94 6.68 -11.48
C LEU A 91 11.58 5.61 -10.45
N ALA A 92 10.29 5.51 -10.14
CA ALA A 92 9.79 4.47 -9.24
C ALA A 92 9.40 3.26 -10.07
N LYS A 93 9.91 2.09 -9.71
CA LYS A 93 9.52 0.83 -10.34
C LYS A 93 8.12 0.44 -9.89
N GLU A 94 7.50 -0.48 -10.61
CA GLU A 94 6.25 -1.11 -10.16
C GLU A 94 6.48 -1.85 -8.85
N ASN A 95 5.45 -1.96 -8.02
CA ASN A 95 5.48 -2.70 -6.75
C ASN A 95 6.45 -2.08 -5.74
N TYR A 96 6.58 -0.77 -5.76
CA TYR A 96 7.45 -0.02 -4.86
C TYR A 96 6.62 0.75 -3.83
N ILE A 97 6.98 0.61 -2.54
CA ILE A 97 6.26 1.23 -1.44
C ILE A 97 6.81 2.63 -1.19
N LEU A 98 5.90 3.62 -1.17
CA LEU A 98 6.25 5.02 -0.97
C LEU A 98 5.44 5.59 0.18
N LYS A 99 6.10 6.36 1.05
CA LYS A 99 5.41 7.11 2.09
C LYS A 99 4.67 8.29 1.46
N ILE A 100 3.39 8.41 1.77
CA ILE A 100 2.55 9.48 1.24
C ILE A 100 2.53 10.63 2.24
N LEU A 101 2.95 11.81 1.80
CA LEU A 101 2.92 13.01 2.65
C LEU A 101 1.58 13.73 2.52
N LYS A 102 1.10 13.88 1.28
CA LYS A 102 -0.21 14.46 0.99
C LYS A 102 -0.56 14.21 -0.46
N CYS A 103 -1.86 14.27 -0.78
CA CYS A 103 -2.32 14.21 -2.16
C CYS A 103 -3.12 15.46 -2.47
N LYS A 104 -2.97 15.97 -3.68
CA LYS A 104 -3.64 17.16 -4.16
C LYS A 104 -4.10 16.91 -5.59
N LYS A 105 -5.40 16.80 -5.78
CA LYS A 105 -6.00 16.48 -7.09
C LYS A 105 -5.43 15.16 -7.62
N ASP A 106 -4.75 15.19 -8.75
CA ASP A 106 -4.25 14.01 -9.45
C ASP A 106 -2.81 13.64 -9.06
N TRP A 107 -2.28 14.29 -8.03
CA TRP A 107 -0.88 14.12 -7.62
C TRP A 107 -0.75 13.84 -6.15
N CYS A 108 0.26 13.02 -5.79
CA CYS A 108 0.61 12.79 -4.39
C CYS A 108 2.07 13.13 -4.16
N LYS A 109 2.33 13.86 -3.08
CA LYS A 109 3.69 14.12 -2.61
C LYS A 109 4.13 12.90 -1.81
N ILE A 110 5.28 12.38 -2.18
CA ILE A 110 5.83 11.17 -1.57
C ILE A 110 7.23 11.43 -1.05
N GLU A 111 7.63 10.58 -0.13
CA GLU A 111 8.96 10.62 0.44
C GLU A 111 9.56 9.23 0.43
N ASP A 112 10.79 9.13 -0.05
CA ASP A 112 11.60 7.94 0.06
C ASP A 112 12.93 8.35 0.70
N THR A 113 13.81 7.39 0.98
CA THR A 113 15.08 7.67 1.67
C THR A 113 15.94 8.70 0.96
N GLN A 114 15.83 8.79 -0.37
CA GLN A 114 16.72 9.62 -1.19
C GLN A 114 15.99 10.74 -1.92
N VAL A 115 14.67 10.77 -1.91
CA VAL A 115 13.92 11.71 -2.71
C VAL A 115 12.59 12.09 -2.06
N THR A 116 12.23 13.35 -2.21
CA THR A 116 10.91 13.87 -1.88
C THR A 116 10.39 14.54 -3.14
N GLY A 117 9.21 14.17 -3.59
CA GLY A 117 8.68 14.72 -4.82
C GLY A 117 7.24 14.28 -5.05
N TRP A 118 6.79 14.41 -6.29
CA TRP A 118 5.40 14.20 -6.67
C TRP A 118 5.26 13.10 -7.71
N ILE A 119 4.29 12.22 -7.51
CA ILE A 119 3.95 11.17 -8.46
C ILE A 119 2.46 11.25 -8.75
N LYS A 120 2.04 10.80 -9.93
CA LYS A 120 0.63 10.77 -10.28
C LYS A 120 -0.14 9.85 -9.34
N LYS A 121 -1.26 10.33 -8.82
CA LYS A 121 -2.10 9.55 -7.91
C LYS A 121 -2.55 8.24 -8.53
N LYS A 122 -2.84 8.23 -9.84
CA LYS A 122 -3.29 7.04 -10.55
C LYS A 122 -2.23 5.93 -10.62
N SER A 123 -0.97 6.25 -10.34
CA SER A 123 0.11 5.27 -10.33
C SER A 123 0.27 4.60 -8.97
N LEU A 124 -0.52 5.03 -7.97
CA LEU A 124 -0.48 4.52 -6.60
C LEU A 124 -1.77 3.78 -6.24
N TRP A 125 -1.61 2.80 -5.37
CA TRP A 125 -2.72 2.09 -4.75
C TRP A 125 -2.49 2.02 -3.24
N GLY A 126 -3.59 1.98 -2.47
CA GLY A 126 -3.51 1.89 -1.01
C GLY A 126 -3.79 3.22 -0.32
N ILE A 127 -4.25 4.20 -1.05
CA ILE A 127 -4.63 5.53 -0.54
C ILE A 127 -6.03 5.87 -1.03
N ASP A 128 -6.70 6.69 -0.25
CA ASP A 128 -8.06 7.16 -0.62
C ASP A 128 -8.01 8.24 -1.71
#